data_d1ec3dc03cab34a090430e9b1128cfc3
#
_entry.id   d1ec3dc03cab34a090430e9b1128cfc3
#
_cell.length_a   1.000
_cell.length_b   1.000
_cell.length_c   1.000
_cell.angle_alpha   90.00
_cell.angle_beta   90.00
_cell.angle_gamma   90.00
#
_symmetry.space_group_name_H-M   'P 1'
#
loop_
_entity.id
_entity.type
_entity.pdbx_description
1 polymer ?
#
loop_
_entity_poly.entity_id
_entity_poly.type
_entity_poly.pdbx_seq_one_letter_code
_entity_poly.pdbx_strand_id
1 'polypeptide(L)'
;MIEIKLDAAAWDGAQDNTQALLEKWLVTENEQVKKGQALVTVVMVKATIDIEAPTGGHIEKILIPNGESFALGAILATFENSDI
;
A
#
# COMPACT_ATOMS: atom_id res chain seq x y z
N MET A 1 -3.51 -11.76 -9.81
CA MET A 1 -3.76 -10.88 -8.66
C MET A 1 -2.43 -10.33 -8.14
N ILE A 2 -2.40 -9.04 -7.90
CA ILE A 2 -1.19 -8.37 -7.42
C ILE A 2 -1.44 -7.97 -5.96
N GLU A 3 -0.43 -8.16 -5.12
CA GLU A 3 -0.54 -7.75 -3.73
C GLU A 3 0.08 -6.37 -3.56
N ILE A 4 -0.65 -5.48 -2.91
CA ILE A 4 -0.13 -4.15 -2.58
C ILE A 4 0.44 -4.22 -1.18
N LYS A 5 1.73 -3.94 -1.06
CA LYS A 5 2.40 -3.93 0.23
C LYS A 5 3.57 -2.96 0.17
N LEU A 6 4.04 -2.56 1.34
CA LEU A 6 5.15 -1.64 1.44
C LEU A 6 6.43 -2.34 0.98
N ASP A 7 7.17 -1.67 0.10
CA ASP A 7 8.43 -2.20 -0.42
C ASP A 7 9.40 -2.45 0.73
N ALA A 8 10.08 -3.60 0.67
CA ALA A 8 11.09 -3.95 1.66
C ALA A 8 12.16 -2.87 1.81
N ALA A 9 12.47 -2.15 0.73
CA ALA A 9 13.45 -1.07 0.78
C ALA A 9 13.01 0.06 1.71
N ALA A 10 11.71 0.26 1.86
CA ALA A 10 11.19 1.29 2.77
C ALA A 10 11.39 0.93 4.23
N TRP A 11 11.66 -0.34 4.51
CA TRP A 11 11.92 -0.81 5.87
C TRP A 11 13.40 -0.80 6.21
N ASP A 12 14.24 -0.32 5.30
CA ASP A 12 15.69 -0.30 5.50
C ASP A 12 16.03 0.46 6.78
N GLY A 13 16.78 -0.17 7.66
CA GLY A 13 17.11 0.40 8.95
C GLY A 13 16.07 0.20 10.03
N ALA A 14 14.93 -0.37 9.69
CA ALA A 14 13.87 -0.62 10.67
C ALA A 14 14.18 -1.88 11.48
N GLN A 15 13.69 -1.88 12.72
CA GLN A 15 13.80 -3.05 13.58
C GLN A 15 12.76 -4.08 13.17
N ASP A 16 13.02 -5.34 13.52
CA ASP A 16 12.10 -6.42 13.19
C ASP A 16 10.68 -6.19 13.72
N ASN A 17 10.57 -5.51 14.85
CA ASN A 17 9.28 -5.24 15.47
C ASN A 17 8.73 -3.87 15.12
N THR A 18 9.34 -3.17 14.17
CA THR A 18 8.86 -1.87 13.73
C THR A 18 7.56 -2.05 12.94
N GLN A 19 6.59 -1.20 13.22
CA GLN A 19 5.33 -1.19 12.50
C GLN A 19 5.16 0.14 11.80
N ALA A 20 4.44 0.10 10.69
CA ALA A 20 4.03 1.30 9.97
C ALA A 20 2.54 1.52 10.19
N LEU A 21 2.10 2.75 10.05
CA LEU A 21 0.70 3.11 10.17
C LEU A 21 0.15 3.39 8.78
N LEU A 22 -0.94 2.73 8.44
CA LEU A 22 -1.65 3.07 7.21
C LEU A 22 -2.51 4.30 7.51
N GLU A 23 -2.04 5.45 7.07
CA GLU A 23 -2.70 6.71 7.41
C GLU A 23 -4.05 6.81 6.73
N LYS A 24 -4.05 6.67 5.40
CA LYS A 24 -5.32 6.67 4.67
C LYS A 24 -5.14 6.13 3.26
N TRP A 25 -6.20 5.54 2.75
CA TRP A 25 -6.30 5.16 1.35
C TRP A 25 -6.73 6.38 0.54
N LEU A 26 -6.03 6.60 -0.57
CA LEU A 26 -6.32 7.71 -1.47
C LEU A 26 -7.34 7.32 -2.53
N VAL A 27 -7.62 6.02 -2.63
CA VAL A 27 -8.57 5.46 -3.59
C VAL A 27 -9.47 4.48 -2.87
N THR A 28 -10.59 4.13 -3.51
CA THR A 28 -11.53 3.15 -2.95
C THR A 28 -11.42 1.82 -3.67
N GLU A 29 -12.03 0.79 -3.09
CA GLU A 29 -12.11 -0.51 -3.75
C GLU A 29 -12.84 -0.34 -5.08
N ASN A 30 -12.32 -1.05 -6.09
CA ASN A 30 -12.84 -1.05 -7.46
C ASN A 30 -12.63 0.26 -8.21
N GLU A 31 -11.94 1.22 -7.62
CA GLU A 31 -11.64 2.47 -8.31
C GLU A 31 -10.54 2.23 -9.32
N GLN A 32 -10.73 2.71 -10.54
CA GLN A 32 -9.74 2.58 -11.60
C GLN A 32 -8.57 3.52 -11.35
N VAL A 33 -7.36 3.00 -11.44
CA VAL A 33 -6.14 3.77 -11.21
C VAL A 33 -5.16 3.56 -12.35
N LYS A 34 -4.22 4.48 -12.47
CA LYS A 34 -3.17 4.42 -13.49
C LYS A 34 -1.83 4.09 -12.83
N LYS A 35 -0.92 3.54 -13.62
CA LYS A 35 0.44 3.27 -13.15
C LYS A 35 1.06 4.55 -12.58
N GLY A 36 1.64 4.44 -11.40
CA GLY A 36 2.27 5.57 -10.74
C GLY A 36 1.33 6.44 -9.93
N GLN A 37 0.04 6.18 -9.96
CA GLN A 37 -0.91 6.92 -9.15
C GLN A 37 -0.79 6.50 -7.70
N ALA A 38 -0.74 7.47 -6.79
CA ALA A 38 -0.64 7.16 -5.36
C ALA A 38 -1.92 6.47 -4.89
N LEU A 39 -1.76 5.35 -4.21
CA LEU A 39 -2.88 4.54 -3.73
C LEU A 39 -3.16 4.75 -2.25
N VAL A 40 -2.11 4.85 -1.45
CA VAL A 40 -2.25 4.86 -0.01
C VAL A 40 -1.06 5.59 0.60
N THR A 41 -1.32 6.31 1.69
CA THR A 41 -0.29 6.98 2.46
C THR A 41 0.03 6.17 3.70
N VAL A 42 1.29 5.88 3.89
CA VAL A 42 1.80 5.11 5.02
C VAL A 42 2.77 5.97 5.81
N VAL A 43 2.64 5.96 7.13
CA VAL A 43 3.53 6.72 8.02
C VAL A 43 4.42 5.74 8.76
N MET A 44 5.71 5.96 8.67
CA MET A 44 6.71 5.25 9.47
C MET A 44 7.30 6.23 10.49
N VAL A 45 8.12 5.73 11.38
CA VAL A 45 8.61 6.53 12.52
C VAL A 45 9.14 7.90 12.10
N LYS A 46 9.84 7.98 10.99
CA LYS A 46 10.47 9.23 10.56
C LYS A 46 10.14 9.62 9.13
N ALA A 47 9.15 8.99 8.52
CA ALA A 47 8.88 9.24 7.11
C ALA A 47 7.43 8.95 6.78
N THR A 48 6.94 9.68 5.79
CA THR A 48 5.65 9.41 5.18
C THR A 48 5.91 8.91 3.77
N ILE A 49 5.28 7.80 3.41
CA ILE A 49 5.52 7.15 2.13
C ILE A 49 4.19 6.95 1.42
N ASP A 50 4.15 7.33 0.14
CA ASP A 50 2.99 7.04 -0.70
C ASP A 50 3.30 5.83 -1.54
N ILE A 51 2.43 4.82 -1.48
CA ILE A 51 2.57 3.62 -2.30
C ILE A 51 1.83 3.85 -3.60
N GLU A 52 2.52 3.65 -4.71
CA GLU A 52 1.98 3.90 -6.04
C GLU A 52 1.52 2.62 -6.70
N ALA A 53 0.59 2.76 -7.64
CA ALA A 53 0.11 1.62 -8.40
C ALA A 53 1.23 1.07 -9.28
N PRO A 54 1.46 -0.26 -9.25
CA PRO A 54 2.51 -0.86 -10.07
C PRO A 54 2.17 -0.90 -11.55
N THR A 55 0.89 -0.79 -11.87
CA THR A 55 0.39 -0.81 -13.23
C THR A 55 -1.02 -0.23 -13.23
N GLY A 56 -1.61 -0.06 -14.39
CA GLY A 56 -3.01 0.34 -14.47
C GLY A 56 -3.91 -0.79 -14.01
N GLY A 57 -4.98 -0.45 -13.31
CA GLY A 57 -5.91 -1.44 -12.80
C GLY A 57 -6.80 -0.86 -11.73
N HIS A 58 -7.18 -1.69 -10.78
CA HIS A 58 -8.04 -1.26 -9.68
C HIS A 58 -7.75 -2.05 -8.42
N ILE A 59 -8.07 -1.46 -7.29
CA ILE A 59 -7.99 -2.16 -6.00
C ILE A 59 -9.14 -3.15 -5.95
N GLU A 60 -8.80 -4.43 -5.78
CA GLU A 60 -9.82 -5.48 -5.67
C GLU A 60 -10.42 -5.49 -4.28
N LYS A 61 -9.55 -5.50 -3.26
CA LYS A 61 -10.01 -5.53 -1.87
C LYS A 61 -8.96 -4.88 -0.98
N ILE A 62 -9.43 -4.04 -0.07
CA ILE A 62 -8.59 -3.43 0.94
C ILE A 62 -8.56 -4.34 2.16
N LEU A 63 -7.37 -4.79 2.55
CA LEU A 63 -7.20 -5.72 3.67
C LEU A 63 -6.84 -4.99 4.95
N ILE A 64 -6.16 -3.84 4.86
CA ILE A 64 -5.80 -3.04 6.01
C ILE A 64 -6.47 -1.68 5.87
N PRO A 65 -7.43 -1.36 6.73
CA PRO A 65 -8.17 -0.09 6.62
C PRO A 65 -7.38 1.10 7.16
N ASN A 66 -7.93 2.28 6.94
CA ASN A 66 -7.35 3.51 7.44
C ASN A 66 -7.17 3.44 8.95
N GLY A 67 -6.04 3.93 9.42
CA GLY A 67 -5.77 4.02 10.84
C GLY A 67 -5.21 2.76 11.48
N GLU A 68 -5.02 1.70 10.71
CA GLU A 68 -4.47 0.45 11.21
C GLU A 68 -2.96 0.42 11.03
N SER A 69 -2.26 -0.15 11.99
CA SER A 69 -0.82 -0.38 11.86
C SER A 69 -0.57 -1.77 11.29
N PHE A 70 0.59 -1.93 10.69
CA PHE A 70 0.95 -3.21 10.09
C PHE A 70 2.47 -3.42 10.18
N ALA A 71 2.87 -4.67 10.11
CA ALA A 71 4.27 -5.06 10.18
C ALA A 71 4.83 -5.34 8.79
N LEU A 72 6.15 -5.51 8.73
CA LEU A 72 6.83 -5.87 7.50
C LEU A 72 6.21 -7.14 6.90
N GLY A 73 5.94 -7.07 5.61
CA GLY A 73 5.39 -8.22 4.89
C GLY A 73 3.88 -8.29 4.86
N ALA A 74 3.20 -7.40 5.58
CA ALA A 74 1.73 -7.40 5.56
C ALA A 74 1.21 -6.97 4.20
N ILE A 75 0.16 -7.64 3.74
CA ILE A 75 -0.50 -7.30 2.48
C ILE A 75 -1.57 -6.26 2.78
N LEU A 76 -1.44 -5.07 2.16
CA LEU A 76 -2.34 -3.96 2.42
C LEU A 76 -3.64 -4.10 1.64
N ALA A 77 -3.55 -4.59 0.42
CA ALA A 77 -4.70 -4.76 -0.45
C ALA A 77 -4.35 -5.70 -1.58
N THR A 78 -5.38 -6.21 -2.25
CA THR A 78 -5.18 -6.95 -3.48
C THR A 78 -5.55 -6.05 -4.66
N PHE A 79 -4.88 -6.24 -5.76
CA PHE A 79 -4.96 -5.36 -6.92
C PHE A 79 -5.12 -6.18 -8.17
N GLU A 80 -6.01 -5.77 -9.06
CA GLU A 80 -6.20 -6.42 -10.34
C GLU A 80 -5.66 -5.54 -11.45
N ASN A 81 -4.81 -6.13 -12.26
CA ASN A 81 -4.26 -5.50 -13.44
C ASN A 81 -5.34 -5.41 -14.50
N SER A 82 -5.59 -4.22 -15.01
CA SER A 82 -6.57 -4.04 -16.07
C SER A 82 -5.93 -3.98 -17.46
N ASP A 83 -4.71 -4.42 -17.54
CA ASP A 83 -4.01 -4.48 -18.82
C ASP A 83 -4.65 -5.54 -19.70
N ILE A 84 -5.06 -5.14 -20.86
CA ILE A 84 -5.73 -6.02 -21.81
C ILE A 84 -4.89 -6.18 -23.05
#